data_63b08f12614b5e60ab56ad5c16c291fc
#
_entry.id   63b08f12614b5e60ab56ad5c16c291fc
#
_cell.length_a   1.000
_cell.length_b   1.000
_cell.length_c   1.000
_cell.angle_alpha   90.00
_cell.angle_beta   90.00
_cell.angle_gamma   90.00
#
_symmetry.space_group_name_H-M   'P 1'
#
loop_
_entity.id
_entity.type
_entity.pdbx_description
1 polymer ?
#
loop_
_entity_poly.entity_id
_entity_poly.type
_entity_poly.pdbx_seq_one_letter_code
_entity_poly.pdbx_strand_id
1 'polypeptide(L)' 'MREQTGSTLQKIHAAAKAEFLAKGYRQASLRSIAKNAGVTTGAFYGYYN' A
#
# COMPACT_ATOMS: atom_id res chain seq x y z
N MET A 1 -11.97 -5.21 -16.79
CA MET A 1 -11.67 -3.88 -16.84
C MET A 1 -10.36 -3.54 -16.23
N ARG A 2 -9.73 -2.57 -16.78
CA ARG A 2 -8.45 -2.15 -16.28
C ARG A 2 -8.54 -1.50 -14.93
N GLU A 3 -9.73 -1.27 -14.47
CA GLU A 3 -9.90 -0.68 -13.15
C GLU A 3 -9.31 -1.52 -12.06
N GLN A 4 -9.21 -2.82 -12.28
CA GLN A 4 -8.70 -3.68 -11.23
C GLN A 4 -7.27 -3.33 -10.87
N THR A 5 -6.44 -3.11 -11.89
CA THR A 5 -5.07 -2.74 -11.63
C THR A 5 -5.00 -1.37 -10.99
N GLY A 6 -5.74 -0.42 -11.54
CA GLY A 6 -5.78 0.91 -10.97
C GLY A 6 -6.31 0.89 -9.56
N SER A 7 -7.33 0.08 -9.32
CA SER A 7 -7.91 -0.02 -8.00
C SER A 7 -6.91 -0.53 -6.97
N THR A 8 -6.09 -1.51 -7.35
CA THR A 8 -5.08 -2.03 -6.44
C THR A 8 -4.05 -0.97 -6.10
N LEU A 9 -3.58 -0.24 -7.11
CA LEU A 9 -2.62 0.83 -6.86
C LEU A 9 -3.22 1.91 -5.99
N GLN A 10 -4.48 2.24 -6.21
CA GLN A 10 -5.14 3.24 -5.39
C GLN A 10 -5.26 2.78 -3.96
N LYS A 11 -5.53 1.51 -3.74
CA LYS A 11 -5.59 0.98 -2.39
C LYS A 11 -4.24 1.07 -1.70
N ILE A 12 -3.18 0.75 -2.44
CA ILE A 12 -1.84 0.84 -1.89
C ILE A 12 -1.50 2.27 -1.53
N HIS A 13 -1.81 3.20 -2.43
CA HIS A 13 -1.53 4.62 -2.18
C HIS A 13 -2.34 5.13 -0.99
N ALA A 14 -3.60 4.75 -0.91
CA ALA A 14 -4.43 5.18 0.21
C ALA A 14 -3.94 4.60 1.52
N ALA A 15 -3.52 3.34 1.50
CA ALA A 15 -3.01 2.71 2.71
C ALA A 15 -1.69 3.35 3.13
N ALA A 16 -0.83 3.67 2.17
CA ALA A 16 0.43 4.33 2.46
C ALA A 16 0.19 5.70 3.08
N LYS A 17 -0.73 6.45 2.50
CA LYS A 17 -1.03 7.77 3.02
C LYS A 17 -1.58 7.69 4.43
N ALA A 18 -2.49 6.75 4.66
CA ALA A 18 -3.06 6.58 5.99
C ALA A 18 -1.99 6.19 7.00
N GLU A 19 -1.08 5.32 6.59
CA GLU A 19 0.00 4.89 7.48
C GLU A 19 0.90 6.06 7.85
N PHE A 20 1.27 6.86 6.87
CA PHE A 20 2.13 8.01 7.13
C PHE A 20 1.44 9.04 8.01
N LEU A 21 0.15 9.27 7.77
CA LEU A 21 -0.59 10.24 8.58
C LEU A 21 -0.78 9.75 10.00
N ALA A 22 -0.95 8.46 10.17
CA ALA A 22 -1.20 7.90 11.50
C ALA A 22 0.08 7.77 12.31
N LYS A 23 1.18 7.40 11.66
CA LYS A 23 2.40 7.04 12.38
C LYS A 23 3.59 7.89 12.05
N GLY A 24 3.51 8.68 10.99
CA GLY A 24 4.66 9.44 10.54
C GLY A 24 5.60 8.56 9.74
N TYR A 25 6.55 9.20 9.04
CA TYR A 25 7.44 8.47 8.17
C TYR A 25 8.30 7.47 8.91
N ARG A 26 8.74 7.82 10.09
CA ARG A 26 9.65 6.96 10.85
C ARG A 26 8.96 5.71 11.37
N GLN A 27 7.70 5.85 11.75
CA GLN A 27 6.97 4.74 12.33
C GLN A 27 6.19 3.96 11.30
N ALA A 28 6.07 4.49 10.10
CA ALA A 28 5.32 3.82 9.05
C ALA A 28 6.00 2.52 8.65
N SER A 29 5.20 1.51 8.34
CA SER A 29 5.70 0.19 7.99
C SER A 29 5.16 -0.23 6.64
N LEU A 30 6.05 -0.62 5.73
CA LEU A 30 5.63 -1.11 4.42
C LEU A 30 4.78 -2.36 4.57
N ARG A 31 5.09 -3.19 5.55
CA ARG A 31 4.31 -4.39 5.79
C ARG A 31 2.88 -4.03 6.20
N SER A 32 2.73 -3.04 7.06
CA SER A 32 1.41 -2.58 7.45
C SER A 32 0.65 -2.00 6.28
N ILE A 33 1.35 -1.25 5.43
CA ILE A 33 0.73 -0.67 4.25
C ILE A 33 0.21 -1.76 3.34
N ALA A 34 1.02 -2.79 3.08
CA ALA A 34 0.60 -3.89 2.23
C ALA A 34 -0.59 -4.62 2.83
N LYS A 35 -0.54 -4.86 4.13
CA LYS A 35 -1.62 -5.54 4.82
C LYS A 35 -2.92 -4.76 4.72
N ASN A 36 -2.85 -3.46 4.95
CA ASN A 36 -4.03 -2.62 4.89
C ASN A 36 -4.58 -2.50 3.48
N ALA A 37 -3.71 -2.57 2.49
CA ALA A 37 -4.13 -2.52 1.10
C ALA A 37 -4.69 -3.86 0.62
N GLY A 38 -4.53 -4.92 1.42
CA GLY A 38 -5.05 -6.22 1.07
C GLY A 38 -4.18 -6.98 0.08
N VAL A 39 -2.89 -6.67 0.04
CA VAL A 39 -1.97 -7.39 -0.84
C VAL A 39 -0.87 -8.04 -0.01
N THR A 40 -0.24 -9.05 -0.58
CA THR A 40 0.90 -9.66 0.09
C THR A 40 2.10 -8.74 -0.02
N THR A 41 3.06 -8.93 0.87
CA THR A 41 4.27 -8.13 0.83
C THR A 41 4.99 -8.31 -0.50
N GLY A 42 5.04 -9.53 -1.01
CA GLY A 42 5.67 -9.79 -2.29
C GLY A 42 5.00 -9.04 -3.43
N ALA A 43 3.67 -9.06 -3.45
CA ALA A 43 2.93 -8.34 -4.47
C ALA A 43 3.15 -6.85 -4.34
N PHE A 44 3.19 -6.36 -3.10
CA PHE A 44 3.42 -4.95 -2.85
C PHE A 44 4.73 -4.50 -3.47
N TYR A 45 5.80 -5.24 -3.21
CA TYR A 45 7.10 -4.88 -3.77
C TYR A 45 7.12 -4.99 -5.29
N GLY A 46 6.28 -5.87 -5.84
CA GLY A 46 6.17 -5.96 -7.28
C GLY A 46 5.67 -4.67 -7.91
N TYR A 47 4.82 -3.95 -7.21
CA TYR A 47 4.30 -2.68 -7.72
C TYR A 47 5.34 -1.57 -7.66
N TYR A 48 6.29 -1.68 -6.76
CA TYR A 48 7.28 -0.62 -6.57
C TYR A 48 8.65 -1.00 -7.10
N ASN A 49 8.72 -2.11 -7.74
CA ASN A 49 9.99 -2.55 -8.28
C ASN A 49 10.29 -1.83 -9.62
#